data_cc21223ae50b5ca4e8cc480071a600ae
#
_entry.id   cc21223ae50b5ca4e8cc480071a600ae
#
_cell.length_a   1.000
_cell.length_b   1.000
_cell.length_c   1.000
_cell.angle_alpha   90.00
_cell.angle_beta   90.00
_cell.angle_gamma   90.00
#
_symmetry.space_group_name_H-M   'P 1'
#
loop_
_entity.id
_entity.type
_entity.pdbx_description
1 polymer ?
#
loop_
_entity_poly.entity_id
_entity_poly.type
_entity_poly.pdbx_seq_one_letter_code
_entity_poly.pdbx_strand_id
1 'polypeptide(L)'
;MDIAGIRLRGVCKTFHFDCTGVALQRGDYAVVQTERGASLGEVIRRIDDHTPKGDKPPFGKVLRVASVEDMRAHQENVRREAEAGAFCTARIAERGLPMKLVRAEYLLDRSKAVFYFTADGRIDFRELVKDLAHELRTRIEMRQIGVRDEARAVGGVGPCGKELCCATFLRDFEPITVKMAKDQKLSLNPAKLSGVCGRLMCCLIYEHDSYARQKGCGTCASPKAPPPEQTPAAQPEDAEEMTARLTDDEEGTP
;
A
#
# COMPACT_ATOMS: atom_id res chain seq x y z
N MET A 1 20.70 7.30 20.73
CA MET A 1 19.45 6.52 20.58
C MET A 1 19.49 5.81 19.24
N ASP A 2 19.44 4.49 19.24
CA ASP A 2 19.50 3.72 18.01
C ASP A 2 18.09 3.55 17.43
N ILE A 3 17.95 3.82 16.15
CA ILE A 3 16.66 3.76 15.46
C ILE A 3 16.72 2.75 14.32
N ALA A 4 15.75 1.86 14.28
CA ALA A 4 15.53 0.97 13.16
C ALA A 4 14.36 1.45 12.30
N GLY A 5 14.59 1.55 10.99
CA GLY A 5 13.52 1.73 10.01
C GLY A 5 12.91 0.38 9.67
N ILE A 6 11.70 0.13 10.15
CA ILE A 6 11.01 -1.15 10.02
C ILE A 6 9.78 -0.99 9.16
N ARG A 7 9.59 -1.90 8.23
CA ARG A 7 8.42 -2.00 7.37
C ARG A 7 7.46 -3.03 7.95
N LEU A 8 6.30 -2.56 8.39
CA LEU A 8 5.22 -3.43 8.82
C LEU A 8 4.49 -4.02 7.62
N ARG A 9 3.93 -5.21 7.80
CA ARG A 9 3.17 -5.90 6.74
C ARG A 9 1.97 -5.08 6.27
N GLY A 10 1.70 -5.13 4.97
CA GLY A 10 0.57 -4.43 4.36
C GLY A 10 0.68 -2.91 4.33
N VAL A 11 1.83 -2.36 4.74
CA VAL A 11 2.10 -0.92 4.72
C VAL A 11 3.41 -0.66 3.99
N CYS A 12 3.37 0.10 2.90
CA CYS A 12 4.58 0.49 2.15
C CYS A 12 5.46 1.50 2.91
N LYS A 13 4.98 1.99 4.06
CA LYS A 13 5.70 2.97 4.89
C LYS A 13 6.70 2.29 5.80
N THR A 14 7.92 2.82 5.85
CA THR A 14 8.91 2.47 6.87
C THR A 14 8.68 3.36 8.09
N PHE A 15 8.47 2.74 9.25
CA PHE A 15 8.33 3.43 10.53
C PHE A 15 9.64 3.37 11.28
N HIS A 16 9.91 4.39 12.09
CA HIS A 16 11.10 4.46 12.92
C HIS A 16 10.79 3.94 14.32
N PHE A 17 11.48 2.89 14.73
CA PHE A 17 11.34 2.28 16.04
C PHE A 17 12.63 2.45 16.85
N ASP A 18 12.51 2.63 18.15
CA ASP A 18 13.64 2.57 19.06
C ASP A 18 14.13 1.13 19.14
N CYS A 19 15.39 0.90 18.78
CA CYS A 19 16.03 -0.41 18.84
C CYS A 19 17.22 -0.44 19.83
N THR A 20 17.29 0.50 20.77
CA THR A 20 18.37 0.59 21.73
C THR A 20 18.49 -0.73 22.52
N GLY A 21 19.68 -1.33 22.50
CA GLY A 21 19.97 -2.60 23.18
C GLY A 21 19.60 -3.86 22.37
N VAL A 22 19.09 -3.74 21.16
CA VAL A 22 18.79 -4.88 20.28
C VAL A 22 19.71 -4.84 19.06
N ALA A 23 20.50 -5.90 18.88
CA ALA A 23 21.31 -6.04 17.67
C ALA A 23 20.44 -6.45 16.50
N LEU A 24 20.30 -5.56 15.50
CA LEU A 24 19.51 -5.77 14.29
C LEU A 24 20.37 -5.56 13.05
N GLN A 25 20.16 -6.40 12.06
CA GLN A 25 20.75 -6.24 10.74
C GLN A 25 19.65 -5.94 9.70
N ARG A 26 20.06 -5.37 8.57
CA ARG A 26 19.15 -5.16 7.44
C ARG A 26 18.67 -6.50 6.91
N GLY A 27 17.36 -6.66 6.75
CA GLY A 27 16.72 -7.89 6.31
C GLY A 27 16.24 -8.79 7.45
N ASP A 28 16.61 -8.50 8.71
CA ASP A 28 16.08 -9.23 9.85
C ASP A 28 14.59 -8.94 10.03
N TYR A 29 13.89 -9.91 10.60
CA TYR A 29 12.54 -9.69 11.11
C TYR A 29 12.61 -9.38 12.60
N ALA A 30 11.85 -8.39 13.03
CA ALA A 30 11.78 -7.96 14.43
C ALA A 30 10.34 -7.90 14.91
N VAL A 31 10.14 -8.29 16.17
CA VAL A 31 8.89 -8.07 16.88
C VAL A 31 8.92 -6.67 17.46
N VAL A 32 7.95 -5.84 17.09
CA VAL A 32 7.85 -4.44 17.50
C VAL A 32 6.57 -4.19 18.28
N GLN A 33 6.66 -3.32 19.25
CA GLN A 33 5.50 -2.82 19.98
C GLN A 33 4.94 -1.62 19.24
N THR A 34 3.69 -1.72 18.81
CA THR A 34 2.92 -0.63 18.22
C THR A 34 1.77 -0.24 19.16
N GLU A 35 1.09 0.86 18.88
CA GLU A 35 -0.13 1.26 19.62
C GLU A 35 -1.22 0.17 19.59
N ARG A 36 -1.18 -0.72 18.59
CA ARG A 36 -2.16 -1.80 18.41
C ARG A 36 -1.78 -3.10 19.13
N GLY A 37 -0.52 -3.25 19.51
CA GLY A 37 0.05 -4.44 20.12
C GLY A 37 1.34 -4.88 19.42
N ALA A 38 1.80 -6.08 19.72
CA ALA A 38 2.98 -6.66 19.12
C ALA A 38 2.74 -7.01 17.66
N SER A 39 3.65 -6.61 16.79
CA SER A 39 3.59 -6.83 15.33
C SER A 39 4.95 -7.27 14.81
N LEU A 40 4.94 -8.05 13.72
CA LEU A 40 6.16 -8.43 13.02
C LEU A 40 6.46 -7.41 11.91
N GLY A 41 7.73 -7.02 11.79
CA GLY A 41 8.19 -6.13 10.73
C GLY A 41 9.58 -6.49 10.23
N GLU A 42 9.86 -6.11 8.99
CA GLU A 42 11.17 -6.30 8.34
C GLU A 42 12.05 -5.07 8.55
N VAL A 43 13.27 -5.26 8.97
CA VAL A 43 14.26 -4.21 9.15
C VAL A 43 14.81 -3.78 7.79
N ILE A 44 14.48 -2.58 7.37
CA ILE A 44 14.94 -2.01 6.09
C ILE A 44 16.28 -1.30 6.25
N ARG A 45 16.46 -0.61 7.37
CA ARG A 45 17.71 0.10 7.70
C ARG A 45 17.84 0.27 9.20
N ARG A 46 19.09 0.38 9.66
CA ARG A 46 19.44 0.80 11.01
C ARG A 46 20.16 2.15 10.95
N ILE A 47 19.93 2.98 11.92
CA ILE A 47 20.58 4.29 12.08
C ILE A 47 21.05 4.33 13.53
N ASP A 48 22.36 4.20 13.71
CA ASP A 48 23.00 4.31 15.02
C ASP A 48 23.18 5.80 15.36
N ASP A 49 23.18 6.14 16.65
CA ASP A 49 23.41 7.49 17.17
C ASP A 49 22.50 8.59 16.57
N HIS A 50 21.24 8.24 16.32
CA HIS A 50 20.28 9.21 15.81
C HIS A 50 19.97 10.27 16.87
N THR A 51 20.32 11.52 16.56
CA THR A 51 19.81 12.69 17.27
C THR A 51 18.47 13.05 16.62
N PRO A 52 17.33 12.96 17.33
CA PRO A 52 16.04 13.27 16.75
C PRO A 52 16.01 14.73 16.30
N LYS A 53 15.95 14.95 14.98
CA LYS A 53 15.65 16.26 14.42
C LYS A 53 14.14 16.48 14.48
N GLY A 54 13.65 17.08 15.56
CA GLY A 54 12.23 17.43 15.77
C GLY A 54 11.54 16.58 16.82
N ASP A 55 10.41 17.09 17.34
CA ASP A 55 9.63 16.55 18.46
C ASP A 55 8.83 15.26 18.18
N LYS A 56 9.11 14.53 17.09
CA LYS A 56 8.37 13.30 16.82
C LYS A 56 9.08 12.11 17.48
N PRO A 57 8.48 11.54 18.54
CA PRO A 57 9.00 10.32 19.14
C PRO A 57 8.99 9.16 18.12
N PRO A 58 9.82 8.12 18.30
CA PRO A 58 9.74 6.92 17.49
C PRO A 58 8.32 6.32 17.59
N PHE A 59 7.88 5.66 16.50
CA PHE A 59 6.54 5.08 16.40
C PHE A 59 6.26 4.00 17.46
N GLY A 60 7.31 3.38 18.01
CA GLY A 60 7.24 2.36 19.03
C GLY A 60 8.63 1.82 19.33
N LYS A 61 8.69 0.68 20.00
CA LYS A 61 9.91 0.03 20.46
C LYS A 61 10.10 -1.33 19.80
N VAL A 62 11.34 -1.69 19.47
CA VAL A 62 11.69 -3.06 19.11
C VAL A 62 11.78 -3.88 20.41
N LEU A 63 11.03 -4.95 20.48
CA LEU A 63 11.04 -5.84 21.63
C LEU A 63 12.20 -6.84 21.54
N ARG A 64 12.35 -7.47 20.37
CA ARG A 64 13.40 -8.47 20.11
C ARG A 64 13.48 -8.80 18.61
N VAL A 65 14.54 -9.49 18.21
CA VAL A 65 14.61 -10.17 16.91
C VAL A 65 13.55 -11.26 16.85
N ALA A 66 12.93 -11.46 15.71
CA ALA A 66 11.92 -12.49 15.53
C ALA A 66 12.54 -13.89 15.56
N SER A 67 11.94 -14.79 16.31
CA SER A 67 12.31 -16.21 16.36
C SER A 67 11.67 -16.97 15.19
N VAL A 68 12.11 -18.21 14.97
CA VAL A 68 11.49 -19.12 14.01
C VAL A 68 10.02 -19.39 14.36
N GLU A 69 9.69 -19.40 15.63
CA GLU A 69 8.32 -19.58 16.14
C GLU A 69 7.45 -18.37 15.78
N ASP A 70 7.97 -17.14 15.90
CA ASP A 70 7.25 -15.94 15.49
C ASP A 70 6.96 -15.94 14.00
N MET A 71 7.90 -16.39 13.18
CA MET A 71 7.72 -16.52 11.73
C MET A 71 6.64 -17.55 11.39
N ARG A 72 6.64 -18.70 12.08
CA ARG A 72 5.58 -19.71 11.92
C ARG A 72 4.22 -19.18 12.36
N ALA A 73 4.15 -18.52 13.54
CA ALA A 73 2.92 -17.90 14.02
C ALA A 73 2.40 -16.84 13.01
N HIS A 74 3.29 -16.08 12.43
CA HIS A 74 2.94 -15.10 11.39
C HIS A 74 2.36 -15.78 10.14
N GLN A 75 3.00 -16.84 9.64
CA GLN A 75 2.49 -17.58 8.48
C GLN A 75 1.10 -18.20 8.74
N GLU A 76 0.91 -18.75 9.92
CA GLU A 76 -0.40 -19.28 10.33
C GLU A 76 -1.45 -18.16 10.44
N ASN A 77 -1.07 -16.97 10.94
CA ASN A 77 -1.97 -15.82 10.98
C ASN A 77 -2.38 -15.38 9.58
N VAL A 78 -1.44 -15.37 8.60
CA VAL A 78 -1.76 -15.09 7.19
C VAL A 78 -2.84 -16.00 6.64
N ARG A 79 -2.76 -17.31 6.94
CA ARG A 79 -3.76 -18.28 6.50
C ARG A 79 -5.12 -18.00 7.14
N ARG A 80 -5.14 -17.77 8.45
CA ARG A 80 -6.37 -17.45 9.20
C ARG A 80 -6.99 -16.12 8.77
N GLU A 81 -6.19 -15.15 8.39
CA GLU A 81 -6.67 -13.86 7.83
C GLU A 81 -7.46 -14.07 6.54
N ALA A 82 -7.00 -14.96 5.66
CA ALA A 82 -7.71 -15.29 4.43
C ALA A 82 -9.05 -16.00 4.73
N GLU A 83 -9.05 -16.98 5.65
CA GLU A 83 -10.26 -17.69 6.09
C GLU A 83 -11.27 -16.72 6.75
N ALA A 84 -10.81 -15.90 7.69
CA ALA A 84 -11.63 -14.89 8.35
C ALA A 84 -12.17 -13.83 7.39
N GLY A 85 -11.38 -13.44 6.39
CA GLY A 85 -11.79 -12.52 5.34
C GLY A 85 -12.90 -13.10 4.46
N ALA A 86 -12.76 -14.36 4.05
CA ALA A 86 -13.79 -15.07 3.28
C ALA A 86 -15.10 -15.19 4.06
N PHE A 87 -15.01 -15.59 5.33
CA PHE A 87 -16.18 -15.69 6.21
C PHE A 87 -16.87 -14.33 6.40
N CYS A 88 -16.10 -13.27 6.68
CA CYS A 88 -16.64 -11.92 6.84
C CYS A 88 -17.34 -11.44 5.57
N THR A 89 -16.76 -11.68 4.40
CA THR A 89 -17.34 -11.31 3.11
C THR A 89 -18.67 -12.02 2.85
N ALA A 90 -18.75 -13.31 3.16
CA ALA A 90 -19.99 -14.08 3.06
C ALA A 90 -21.09 -13.52 3.97
N ARG A 91 -20.75 -13.19 5.23
CA ARG A 91 -21.70 -12.60 6.19
C ARG A 91 -22.15 -11.18 5.79
N ILE A 92 -21.26 -10.37 5.22
CA ILE A 92 -21.63 -9.05 4.65
C ILE A 92 -22.68 -9.22 3.55
N ALA A 93 -22.47 -10.18 2.64
CA ALA A 93 -23.41 -10.47 1.54
C ALA A 93 -24.75 -11.00 2.05
N GLU A 94 -24.75 -11.97 2.97
CA GLU A 94 -25.99 -12.52 3.58
C GLU A 94 -26.83 -11.45 4.27
N ARG A 95 -26.19 -10.52 4.95
CA ARG A 95 -26.86 -9.43 5.68
C ARG A 95 -27.19 -8.21 4.81
N GLY A 96 -26.74 -8.21 3.54
CA GLY A 96 -26.95 -7.08 2.61
C GLY A 96 -26.35 -5.76 3.09
N LEU A 97 -25.22 -5.81 3.83
CA LEU A 97 -24.59 -4.60 4.35
C LEU A 97 -23.90 -3.82 3.23
N PRO A 98 -24.14 -2.48 3.09
CA PRO A 98 -23.54 -1.66 2.05
C PRO A 98 -22.07 -1.31 2.39
N MET A 99 -21.25 -2.33 2.58
CA MET A 99 -19.82 -2.21 2.91
C MET A 99 -19.00 -3.25 2.14
N LYS A 100 -17.73 -2.94 1.92
CA LYS A 100 -16.78 -3.82 1.27
C LYS A 100 -15.62 -4.09 2.20
N LEU A 101 -15.34 -5.36 2.48
CA LEU A 101 -14.16 -5.77 3.21
C LEU A 101 -12.92 -5.57 2.31
N VAL A 102 -11.89 -4.93 2.83
CA VAL A 102 -10.61 -4.74 2.14
C VAL A 102 -9.59 -5.79 2.57
N ARG A 103 -9.45 -5.99 3.89
CA ARG A 103 -8.58 -7.02 4.45
C ARG A 103 -8.88 -7.28 5.92
N ALA A 104 -8.43 -8.44 6.42
CA ALA A 104 -8.39 -8.79 7.82
C ALA A 104 -6.92 -8.91 8.27
N GLU A 105 -6.62 -8.55 9.50
CA GLU A 105 -5.29 -8.66 10.12
C GLU A 105 -5.42 -9.23 11.53
N TYR A 106 -4.63 -10.26 11.85
CA TYR A 106 -4.45 -10.71 13.22
C TYR A 106 -3.22 -10.06 13.85
N LEU A 107 -3.32 -9.70 15.12
CA LEU A 107 -2.13 -9.41 15.93
C LEU A 107 -1.27 -10.67 16.05
N LEU A 108 0.03 -10.49 16.30
CA LEU A 108 0.97 -11.62 16.38
C LEU A 108 0.55 -12.63 17.47
N ASP A 109 0.04 -12.14 18.59
CA ASP A 109 -0.46 -12.92 19.74
C ASP A 109 -1.88 -13.46 19.57
N ARG A 110 -2.54 -13.17 18.45
CA ARG A 110 -3.94 -13.54 18.15
C ARG A 110 -4.99 -13.01 19.12
N SER A 111 -4.64 -12.10 19.98
CA SER A 111 -5.58 -11.51 20.97
C SER A 111 -6.68 -10.69 20.30
N LYS A 112 -6.42 -10.19 19.09
CA LYS A 112 -7.35 -9.34 18.35
C LYS A 112 -7.24 -9.58 16.85
N ALA A 113 -8.39 -9.52 16.15
CA ALA A 113 -8.50 -9.44 14.71
C ALA A 113 -9.09 -8.08 14.30
N VAL A 114 -8.42 -7.39 13.37
CA VAL A 114 -8.82 -6.09 12.85
C VAL A 114 -9.31 -6.26 11.42
N PHE A 115 -10.54 -5.85 11.14
CA PHE A 115 -11.15 -5.89 9.81
C PHE A 115 -11.23 -4.49 9.23
N TYR A 116 -10.56 -4.26 8.12
CA TYR A 116 -10.56 -2.99 7.40
C TYR A 116 -11.61 -3.03 6.31
N PHE A 117 -12.51 -2.06 6.32
CA PHE A 117 -13.60 -1.97 5.35
C PHE A 117 -13.79 -0.57 4.82
N THR A 118 -14.42 -0.47 3.65
CA THR A 118 -14.90 0.79 3.06
C THR A 118 -16.42 0.81 3.02
N ALA A 119 -16.99 1.97 3.21
CA ALA A 119 -18.43 2.22 3.11
C ALA A 119 -18.68 3.70 2.83
N ASP A 120 -19.78 4.00 2.14
CA ASP A 120 -20.16 5.38 1.78
C ASP A 120 -20.78 6.15 2.95
N GLY A 121 -21.21 5.45 4.00
CA GLY A 121 -21.87 6.04 5.15
C GLY A 121 -21.62 5.30 6.45
N ARG A 122 -22.43 5.62 7.44
CA ARG A 122 -22.40 4.95 8.74
C ARG A 122 -23.20 3.65 8.66
N ILE A 123 -22.57 2.54 9.02
CA ILE A 123 -23.16 1.20 8.95
C ILE A 123 -23.30 0.63 10.36
N ASP A 124 -24.42 -0.05 10.63
CA ASP A 124 -24.55 -0.86 11.83
C ASP A 124 -24.02 -2.27 11.58
N PHE A 125 -22.88 -2.55 12.14
CA PHE A 125 -22.19 -3.84 12.02
C PHE A 125 -22.20 -4.65 13.32
N ARG A 126 -23.06 -4.33 14.31
CA ARG A 126 -23.10 -5.00 15.63
C ARG A 126 -23.33 -6.50 15.52
N GLU A 127 -24.28 -6.90 14.68
CA GLU A 127 -24.59 -8.32 14.47
C GLU A 127 -23.45 -9.03 13.71
N LEU A 128 -22.82 -8.37 12.72
CA LEU A 128 -21.65 -8.89 12.04
C LEU A 128 -20.49 -9.15 13.02
N VAL A 129 -20.25 -8.22 13.95
CA VAL A 129 -19.20 -8.40 14.97
C VAL A 129 -19.50 -9.56 15.90
N LYS A 130 -20.76 -9.80 16.27
CA LYS A 130 -21.16 -10.96 17.08
C LYS A 130 -20.89 -12.27 16.34
N ASP A 131 -21.27 -12.37 15.07
CA ASP A 131 -21.01 -13.56 14.24
C ASP A 131 -19.50 -13.84 14.13
N LEU A 132 -18.72 -12.80 13.82
CA LEU A 132 -17.26 -12.89 13.69
C LEU A 132 -16.62 -13.31 15.03
N ALA A 133 -17.04 -12.72 16.14
CA ALA A 133 -16.49 -13.03 17.46
C ALA A 133 -16.82 -14.47 17.89
N HIS A 134 -18.01 -14.96 17.56
CA HIS A 134 -18.44 -16.34 17.85
C HIS A 134 -17.62 -17.36 17.05
N GLU A 135 -17.45 -17.12 15.74
CA GLU A 135 -16.74 -18.04 14.85
C GLU A 135 -15.23 -18.03 15.10
N LEU A 136 -14.64 -16.82 15.17
CA LEU A 136 -13.18 -16.67 15.27
C LEU A 136 -12.66 -16.77 16.71
N ARG A 137 -13.54 -16.75 17.71
CA ARG A 137 -13.22 -16.78 19.16
C ARG A 137 -12.14 -15.78 19.55
N THR A 138 -12.16 -14.60 18.94
CA THR A 138 -11.14 -13.56 19.07
C THR A 138 -11.84 -12.21 19.19
N ARG A 139 -11.21 -11.25 19.85
CA ARG A 139 -11.72 -9.87 19.90
C ARG A 139 -11.70 -9.24 18.52
N ILE A 140 -12.85 -8.79 18.04
CA ILE A 140 -13.02 -8.18 16.73
C ILE A 140 -12.96 -6.64 16.83
N GLU A 141 -12.18 -6.03 15.96
CA GLU A 141 -12.15 -4.59 15.78
C GLU A 141 -12.46 -4.26 14.31
N MET A 142 -13.51 -3.46 14.07
CA MET A 142 -13.90 -3.00 12.74
C MET A 142 -13.34 -1.60 12.51
N ARG A 143 -12.60 -1.41 11.40
CA ARG A 143 -12.02 -0.12 11.01
C ARG A 143 -12.47 0.30 9.64
N GLN A 144 -13.19 1.40 9.57
CA GLN A 144 -13.48 2.04 8.29
C GLN A 144 -12.24 2.76 7.79
N ILE A 145 -11.89 2.52 6.53
CA ILE A 145 -10.80 3.18 5.83
C ILE A 145 -11.31 3.98 4.63
N GLY A 146 -10.55 4.98 4.22
CA GLY A 146 -10.91 5.77 3.05
C GLY A 146 -10.65 5.02 1.73
N VAL A 147 -11.37 5.37 0.67
CA VAL A 147 -11.22 4.78 -0.67
C VAL A 147 -9.79 4.89 -1.24
N ARG A 148 -9.01 5.91 -0.82
CA ARG A 148 -7.60 6.02 -1.20
C ARG A 148 -6.72 5.02 -0.44
N ASP A 149 -7.04 4.73 0.81
CA ASP A 149 -6.33 3.72 1.60
C ASP A 149 -6.67 2.31 1.12
N GLU A 150 -7.90 2.08 0.66
CA GLU A 150 -8.29 0.87 -0.07
C GLU A 150 -7.44 0.72 -1.34
N ALA A 151 -7.40 1.72 -2.21
CA ALA A 151 -6.60 1.71 -3.43
C ALA A 151 -5.09 1.48 -3.12
N ARG A 152 -4.58 2.06 -2.04
CA ARG A 152 -3.20 1.82 -1.56
C ARG A 152 -2.99 0.38 -1.14
N ALA A 153 -3.94 -0.22 -0.44
CA ALA A 153 -3.83 -1.59 0.06
C ALA A 153 -3.89 -2.63 -1.07
N VAL A 154 -4.71 -2.37 -2.09
CA VAL A 154 -4.82 -3.20 -3.29
C VAL A 154 -3.62 -3.02 -4.22
N GLY A 155 -3.08 -1.79 -4.31
CA GLY A 155 -2.02 -1.44 -5.25
C GLY A 155 -2.53 -1.27 -6.68
N GLY A 156 -1.61 -1.34 -7.63
CA GLY A 156 -1.91 -1.26 -9.06
C GLY A 156 -1.27 -0.09 -9.78
N VAL A 157 -1.73 0.16 -11.00
CA VAL A 157 -1.20 1.18 -11.91
C VAL A 157 -2.22 2.31 -12.08
N GLY A 158 -1.76 3.55 -12.01
CA GLY A 158 -2.59 4.73 -12.21
C GLY A 158 -2.89 5.00 -13.69
N PRO A 159 -3.77 5.96 -14.00
CA PRO A 159 -4.06 6.36 -15.38
C PRO A 159 -2.83 6.94 -16.12
N CYS A 160 -1.77 7.26 -15.41
CA CYS A 160 -0.48 7.71 -15.96
C CYS A 160 0.46 6.55 -16.35
N GLY A 161 0.07 5.28 -16.20
CA GLY A 161 0.89 4.11 -16.50
C GLY A 161 1.95 3.77 -15.44
N LYS A 162 2.00 4.51 -14.30
CA LYS A 162 2.94 4.27 -13.20
C LYS A 162 2.22 3.67 -12.00
N GLU A 163 2.97 3.01 -11.11
CA GLU A 163 2.43 2.56 -9.82
C GLU A 163 1.78 3.70 -9.05
N LEU A 164 0.78 3.36 -8.24
CA LEU A 164 0.02 4.36 -7.47
C LEU A 164 0.94 5.17 -6.57
N CYS A 165 0.93 6.51 -6.72
CA CYS A 165 1.73 7.43 -5.89
C CYS A 165 1.48 7.22 -4.39
N CYS A 166 0.23 6.93 -4.00
CA CYS A 166 -0.14 6.65 -2.62
C CYS A 166 0.44 5.33 -2.09
N ALA A 167 0.71 4.36 -2.95
CA ALA A 167 1.34 3.10 -2.58
C ALA A 167 2.87 3.22 -2.50
N THR A 168 3.48 4.06 -3.34
CA THR A 168 4.94 4.18 -3.45
C THR A 168 5.53 5.26 -2.54
N PHE A 169 5.44 6.52 -2.89
CA PHE A 169 6.19 7.59 -2.22
C PHE A 169 5.32 8.64 -1.50
N LEU A 170 4.09 8.89 -1.99
CA LEU A 170 3.23 9.93 -1.44
C LEU A 170 2.48 9.42 -0.22
N ARG A 171 2.89 9.88 0.96
CA ARG A 171 2.41 9.33 2.25
C ARG A 171 1.43 10.23 2.97
N ASP A 172 1.66 11.53 2.89
CA ASP A 172 0.87 12.55 3.55
C ASP A 172 0.03 13.28 2.49
N PHE A 173 -1.25 13.49 2.80
CA PHE A 173 -2.21 14.07 1.88
C PHE A 173 -2.79 15.34 2.47
N GLU A 174 -2.50 16.44 1.85
CA GLU A 174 -3.20 17.69 2.07
C GLU A 174 -4.47 17.75 1.21
N PRO A 175 -5.41 18.64 1.52
CA PRO A 175 -6.62 18.82 0.72
C PRO A 175 -6.29 19.21 -0.72
N ILE A 176 -6.80 18.44 -1.69
CA ILE A 176 -6.59 18.68 -3.11
C ILE A 176 -7.77 19.44 -3.66
N THR A 177 -7.52 20.53 -4.40
CA THR A 177 -8.55 21.40 -4.94
C THR A 177 -8.52 21.42 -6.47
N VAL A 178 -9.70 21.69 -7.08
CA VAL A 178 -9.81 21.86 -8.53
C VAL A 178 -8.98 23.06 -9.02
N LYS A 179 -8.71 24.06 -8.15
CA LYS A 179 -7.83 25.19 -8.48
C LYS A 179 -6.43 24.71 -8.87
N MET A 180 -5.89 23.71 -8.18
CA MET A 180 -4.57 23.14 -8.50
C MET A 180 -4.53 22.55 -9.92
N ALA A 181 -5.61 21.94 -10.39
CA ALA A 181 -5.72 21.45 -11.76
C ALA A 181 -5.76 22.60 -12.78
N LYS A 182 -6.47 23.70 -12.48
CA LYS A 182 -6.47 24.92 -13.31
C LYS A 182 -5.09 25.57 -13.39
N ASP A 183 -4.40 25.63 -12.26
CA ASP A 183 -3.05 26.21 -12.19
C ASP A 183 -2.04 25.41 -13.02
N GLN A 184 -2.23 24.10 -13.14
CA GLN A 184 -1.46 23.19 -13.97
C GLN A 184 -1.96 23.11 -15.43
N LYS A 185 -2.96 23.92 -15.81
CA LYS A 185 -3.56 23.95 -17.15
C LYS A 185 -4.14 22.61 -17.61
N LEU A 186 -4.59 21.77 -16.67
CA LEU A 186 -5.22 20.51 -16.99
C LEU A 186 -6.68 20.68 -17.37
N SER A 187 -7.18 19.77 -18.21
CA SER A 187 -8.60 19.68 -18.53
C SER A 187 -9.42 19.44 -17.27
N LEU A 188 -10.51 20.18 -17.08
CA LEU A 188 -11.41 20.02 -15.92
C LEU A 188 -12.36 18.83 -16.03
N ASN A 189 -12.16 17.95 -17.01
CA ASN A 189 -12.97 16.73 -17.13
C ASN A 189 -12.73 15.81 -15.92
N PRO A 190 -13.76 15.48 -15.13
CA PRO A 190 -13.63 14.63 -13.95
C PRO A 190 -12.95 13.28 -14.24
N ALA A 191 -13.21 12.67 -15.38
CA ALA A 191 -12.58 11.41 -15.77
C ALA A 191 -11.07 11.51 -15.95
N LYS A 192 -10.55 12.69 -16.33
CA LYS A 192 -9.11 12.95 -16.48
C LYS A 192 -8.43 13.43 -15.19
N LEU A 193 -9.20 13.92 -14.23
CA LEU A 193 -8.69 14.43 -12.95
C LEU A 193 -8.83 13.44 -11.80
N SER A 194 -9.60 12.37 -11.98
CA SER A 194 -9.80 11.34 -10.96
C SER A 194 -8.71 10.28 -11.02
N GLY A 195 -8.19 9.93 -9.86
CA GLY A 195 -7.34 8.75 -9.69
C GLY A 195 -8.18 7.46 -9.63
N VAL A 196 -7.51 6.31 -9.57
CA VAL A 196 -8.14 4.99 -9.43
C VAL A 196 -9.06 4.90 -8.21
N CYS A 197 -8.76 5.65 -7.14
CA CYS A 197 -9.58 5.73 -5.93
C CYS A 197 -10.85 6.59 -6.07
N GLY A 198 -11.18 7.12 -7.26
CA GLY A 198 -12.34 7.99 -7.50
C GLY A 198 -12.21 9.42 -6.96
N ARG A 199 -11.13 9.76 -6.23
CA ARG A 199 -10.84 11.12 -5.76
C ARG A 199 -9.91 11.83 -6.72
N LEU A 200 -9.78 13.16 -6.59
CA LEU A 200 -8.80 13.93 -7.35
C LEU A 200 -7.40 13.34 -7.22
N MET A 201 -6.66 13.31 -8.32
CA MET A 201 -5.30 12.74 -8.38
C MET A 201 -4.38 13.42 -7.38
N CYS A 202 -3.68 12.61 -6.59
CA CYS A 202 -2.77 13.10 -5.56
C CYS A 202 -1.50 13.75 -6.12
N CYS A 203 -1.11 13.47 -7.36
CA CYS A 203 -0.01 14.16 -8.03
C CYS A 203 -0.28 15.66 -8.23
N LEU A 204 -1.54 16.09 -8.30
CA LEU A 204 -1.88 17.51 -8.44
C LEU A 204 -1.27 18.38 -7.35
N ILE A 205 -1.33 17.94 -6.09
CA ILE A 205 -0.72 18.70 -4.99
C ILE A 205 0.80 18.52 -4.97
N TYR A 206 1.28 17.31 -5.26
CA TYR A 206 2.71 17.02 -5.28
C TYR A 206 3.48 17.89 -6.29
N GLU A 207 2.87 18.15 -7.46
CA GLU A 207 3.47 18.93 -8.54
C GLU A 207 3.15 20.41 -8.45
N HIS A 208 2.16 20.82 -7.62
CA HIS A 208 1.63 22.18 -7.56
C HIS A 208 2.70 23.26 -7.34
N ASP A 209 3.64 23.02 -6.44
CA ASP A 209 4.69 23.99 -6.12
C ASP A 209 5.62 24.29 -7.31
N SER A 210 5.84 23.28 -8.17
CA SER A 210 6.64 23.44 -9.38
C SER A 210 5.96 24.39 -10.38
N TYR A 211 4.63 24.30 -10.50
CA TYR A 211 3.84 25.20 -11.36
C TYR A 211 3.62 26.57 -10.74
N ALA A 212 3.52 26.68 -9.43
CA ALA A 212 3.39 27.96 -8.73
C ALA A 212 4.65 28.81 -8.87
N ARG A 213 5.83 28.19 -8.79
CA ARG A 213 7.13 28.87 -9.00
C ARG A 213 7.30 29.39 -10.43
N GLN A 214 6.79 28.69 -11.44
CA GLN A 214 6.85 29.13 -12.83
C GLN A 214 6.02 30.39 -13.09
N LYS A 215 4.93 30.62 -12.36
CA LYS A 215 4.11 31.85 -12.48
C LYS A 215 4.81 33.12 -11.94
N GLY A 216 5.79 32.97 -11.05
CA GLY A 216 6.54 34.07 -10.46
C GLY A 216 7.79 34.51 -11.27
N CYS A 217 8.21 33.71 -12.25
CA CYS A 217 9.41 34.00 -13.06
C CYS A 217 9.00 34.45 -14.47
N GLY A 218 8.81 35.75 -14.63
CA GLY A 218 8.47 36.37 -15.93
C GLY A 218 9.55 36.25 -17.02
N THR A 219 10.68 35.60 -16.76
CA THR A 219 11.84 35.55 -17.67
C THR A 219 12.46 34.18 -17.89
N CYS A 220 11.93 33.12 -17.31
CA CYS A 220 12.42 31.75 -17.57
C CYS A 220 11.65 31.13 -18.74
N ALA A 221 12.29 31.06 -19.90
CA ALA A 221 11.86 30.25 -21.02
C ALA A 221 11.69 28.79 -20.50
N SER A 222 10.52 28.23 -20.72
CA SER A 222 10.24 26.83 -20.40
C SER A 222 11.33 25.93 -20.98
N PRO A 223 11.96 25.03 -20.20
CA PRO A 223 12.77 23.99 -20.83
C PRO A 223 11.83 23.20 -21.75
N LYS A 224 12.12 23.22 -23.05
CA LYS A 224 11.45 22.35 -24.01
C LYS A 224 11.55 20.94 -23.48
N ALA A 225 10.40 20.29 -23.29
CA ALA A 225 10.36 18.86 -23.02
C ALA A 225 11.23 18.17 -24.09
N PRO A 226 12.11 17.24 -23.72
CA PRO A 226 12.82 16.45 -24.71
C PRO A 226 11.77 15.80 -25.61
N PRO A 227 11.98 15.75 -26.94
CA PRO A 227 11.07 15.05 -27.82
C PRO A 227 10.94 13.60 -27.32
N PRO A 228 9.75 12.98 -27.42
CA PRO A 228 9.60 11.56 -27.08
C PRO A 228 10.65 10.80 -27.86
N GLU A 229 11.50 10.05 -27.16
CA GLU A 229 12.41 9.10 -27.79
C GLU A 229 11.56 8.20 -28.65
N GLN A 230 11.74 8.32 -29.96
CA GLN A 230 11.13 7.41 -30.91
C GLN A 230 11.78 6.06 -30.69
N THR A 231 11.09 5.17 -30.02
CA THR A 231 11.41 3.75 -30.05
C THR A 231 11.44 3.35 -31.52
N PRO A 232 12.56 2.83 -32.04
CA PRO A 232 12.58 2.38 -33.42
C PRO A 232 11.47 1.34 -33.60
N ALA A 233 10.61 1.58 -34.58
CA ALA A 233 9.59 0.62 -34.96
C ALA A 233 10.31 -0.68 -35.32
N ALA A 234 9.96 -1.77 -34.65
CA ALA A 234 10.41 -3.10 -35.00
C ALA A 234 10.07 -3.34 -36.48
N GLN A 235 11.10 -3.64 -37.26
CA GLN A 235 10.89 -3.97 -38.67
C GLN A 235 10.23 -5.35 -38.77
N PRO A 236 9.32 -5.57 -39.71
CA PRO A 236 8.51 -6.80 -39.80
C PRO A 236 9.26 -8.03 -40.34
N GLU A 237 10.57 -8.05 -40.34
CA GLU A 237 11.37 -9.13 -40.91
C GLU A 237 11.66 -10.30 -39.93
N ASP A 238 11.37 -10.16 -38.64
CA ASP A 238 11.64 -11.21 -37.67
C ASP A 238 10.47 -12.16 -37.38
N ALA A 239 9.35 -12.03 -38.10
CA ALA A 239 8.16 -12.84 -37.85
C ALA A 239 8.11 -14.15 -38.69
N GLU A 240 8.94 -14.31 -39.72
CA GLU A 240 8.92 -15.51 -40.55
C GLU A 240 9.83 -16.64 -40.09
N GLU A 241 10.83 -16.35 -39.21
CA GLU A 241 11.78 -17.39 -38.77
C GLU A 241 11.28 -18.20 -37.56
N MET A 242 10.20 -17.79 -36.90
CA MET A 242 9.64 -18.51 -35.75
C MET A 242 8.59 -19.57 -36.08
N THR A 243 8.06 -19.61 -37.32
CA THR A 243 7.06 -20.62 -37.73
C THR A 243 7.65 -21.87 -38.35
N ALA A 244 8.95 -21.88 -38.68
CA ALA A 244 9.60 -23.01 -39.33
C ALA A 244 10.13 -24.09 -38.36
N ARG A 245 10.06 -23.89 -37.05
CA ARG A 245 10.58 -24.83 -36.03
C ARG A 245 9.54 -25.68 -35.31
N LEU A 246 8.28 -25.62 -35.71
CA LEU A 246 7.19 -26.37 -35.04
C LEU A 246 6.55 -27.47 -35.89
N THR A 247 7.15 -27.84 -37.05
CA THR A 247 6.57 -28.85 -37.93
C THR A 247 7.38 -30.13 -38.14
N ASP A 248 8.49 -30.33 -37.42
CA ASP A 248 9.38 -31.49 -37.67
C ASP A 248 9.35 -32.60 -36.56
N ASP A 249 8.39 -32.62 -35.65
CA ASP A 249 8.29 -33.66 -34.63
C ASP A 249 7.00 -34.48 -34.61
N GLU A 250 6.44 -34.79 -35.79
CA GLU A 250 5.39 -35.82 -35.89
C GLU A 250 5.57 -36.67 -37.18
N GLU A 251 6.56 -37.56 -37.16
CA GLU A 251 6.50 -38.83 -37.93
C GLU A 251 7.59 -39.75 -37.46
N GLY A 252 7.22 -40.88 -36.81
CA GLY A 252 8.14 -41.95 -36.59
C GLY A 252 7.85 -42.88 -35.43
N THR A 253 6.86 -43.72 -35.53
CA THR A 253 6.95 -45.06 -34.90
C THR A 253 6.17 -46.11 -35.71
N PRO A 254 6.79 -47.25 -35.99
CA PRO A 254 6.01 -48.45 -36.18
C PRO A 254 5.73 -49.17 -34.87
#